data_324cb756a7c347f8616a93fa5808a06d
#
_entry.id   324cb756a7c347f8616a93fa5808a06d
#
_cell.length_a   1.000
_cell.length_b   1.000
_cell.length_c   1.000
_cell.angle_alpha   90.00
_cell.angle_beta   90.00
_cell.angle_gamma   90.00
#
_symmetry.space_group_name_H-M   'P 1'
#
loop_
_entity.id
_entity.type
_entity.pdbx_description
1 polymer ?
#
loop_
_entity_poly.entity_id
_entity_poly.type
_entity_poly.pdbx_seq_one_letter_code
_entity_poly.pdbx_strand_id
1 'polypeptide(L)'
;MERLQADIAFIGVPFDQGTSGRPGARFGPDAIRDAPRSYSYSDPYGRQVEAEGFFDIDAGGDLLKGVTMADCGNITVVPSDGMGNFDKLTEAVGKAVEKGALPVVVGGDHAITFPAVRGMKKFGSSSGR
;
A
#
# COMPACT_ATOMS: atom_id res chain seq x y z
N MET A 1 -8.14 -7.96 5.35
CA MET A 1 -7.22 -8.70 4.45
C MET A 1 -7.59 -10.17 4.21
N GLU A 2 -8.48 -10.80 4.95
CA GLU A 2 -8.85 -12.22 4.72
C GLU A 2 -9.46 -12.49 3.32
N ARG A 3 -10.11 -11.51 2.72
CA ARG A 3 -10.76 -11.60 1.39
C ARG A 3 -10.00 -10.89 0.27
N LEU A 4 -8.71 -10.61 0.46
CA LEU A 4 -7.92 -9.93 -0.57
C LEU A 4 -7.80 -10.83 -1.81
N GLN A 5 -8.33 -10.34 -2.91
CA GLN A 5 -8.15 -10.91 -4.26
C GLN A 5 -7.82 -9.72 -5.18
N ALA A 6 -6.55 -9.41 -5.28
CA ALA A 6 -6.06 -8.31 -6.12
C ALA A 6 -4.61 -8.57 -6.50
N ASP A 7 -4.20 -8.05 -7.65
CA ASP A 7 -2.80 -8.12 -8.10
C ASP A 7 -1.92 -7.13 -7.34
N ILE A 8 -2.50 -5.98 -6.95
CA ILE A 8 -1.80 -4.92 -6.20
C ILE A 8 -2.60 -4.60 -4.93
N ALA A 9 -1.91 -4.54 -3.78
CA ALA A 9 -2.49 -4.18 -2.49
C ALA A 9 -1.83 -2.91 -1.93
N PHE A 10 -2.58 -1.82 -1.85
CA PHE A 10 -2.14 -0.59 -1.20
C PHE A 10 -2.32 -0.69 0.31
N ILE A 11 -1.25 -0.40 1.06
CA ILE A 11 -1.23 -0.44 2.53
C ILE A 11 -0.75 0.91 3.04
N GLY A 12 -1.63 1.65 3.70
CA GLY A 12 -1.28 2.94 4.30
C GLY A 12 -0.59 2.77 5.65
N VAL A 13 0.44 3.57 5.88
CA VAL A 13 1.25 3.55 7.11
C VAL A 13 1.42 4.98 7.64
N PRO A 14 0.48 5.48 8.45
CA PRO A 14 0.54 6.85 8.98
C PRO A 14 1.55 6.96 10.14
N PHE A 15 2.83 6.69 9.85
CA PHE A 15 3.93 6.65 10.80
C PHE A 15 4.98 7.73 10.47
N ASP A 16 5.37 8.54 11.46
CA ASP A 16 6.41 9.55 11.30
C ASP A 16 7.23 9.77 12.59
N GLN A 17 7.30 8.73 13.43
CA GLN A 17 8.06 8.78 14.69
C GLN A 17 9.57 8.64 14.48
N GLY A 18 10.01 8.27 13.28
CA GLY A 18 11.41 8.20 12.87
C GLY A 18 11.95 9.50 12.27
N THR A 19 11.15 10.56 12.18
CA THR A 19 11.60 11.83 11.59
C THR A 19 12.53 12.57 12.53
N SER A 20 13.68 13.02 12.01
CA SER A 20 14.64 13.86 12.75
C SER A 20 14.29 15.36 12.70
N GLY A 21 13.35 15.74 11.87
CA GLY A 21 12.92 17.14 11.67
C GLY A 21 11.44 17.33 12.00
N ARG A 22 10.70 17.94 11.07
CA ARG A 22 9.27 18.21 11.28
C ARG A 22 8.44 16.96 11.00
N PRO A 23 7.61 16.50 11.94
CA PRO A 23 6.63 15.44 11.68
C PRO A 23 5.55 15.94 10.72
N GLY A 24 4.86 15.03 10.06
CA GLY A 24 3.79 15.34 9.11
C GLY A 24 3.64 14.28 8.02
N ALA A 25 4.65 13.45 7.82
CA ALA A 25 4.60 12.37 6.83
C ALA A 25 3.48 11.36 7.12
N ARG A 26 2.98 11.27 8.36
CA ARG A 26 1.83 10.45 8.75
C ARG A 26 0.55 10.75 7.97
N PHE A 27 0.41 11.94 7.41
CA PHE A 27 -0.75 12.36 6.61
C PHE A 27 -0.67 11.91 5.15
N GLY A 28 0.47 11.37 4.72
CA GLY A 28 0.72 10.95 3.33
C GLY A 28 -0.31 9.95 2.80
N PRO A 29 -0.63 8.85 3.51
CA PRO A 29 -1.58 7.87 3.02
C PRO A 29 -2.97 8.43 2.71
N ASP A 30 -3.48 9.28 3.59
CA ASP A 30 -4.80 9.88 3.41
C ASP A 30 -4.77 10.97 2.33
N ALA A 31 -3.71 11.76 2.26
CA ALA A 31 -3.53 12.77 1.22
C ALA A 31 -3.48 12.13 -0.19
N ILE A 32 -2.83 10.98 -0.34
CA ILE A 32 -2.79 10.23 -1.60
C ILE A 32 -4.17 9.69 -1.97
N ARG A 33 -4.97 9.24 -0.99
CA ARG A 33 -6.36 8.81 -1.26
C ARG A 33 -7.29 9.95 -1.63
N ASP A 34 -7.04 11.13 -1.10
CA ASP A 34 -7.86 12.31 -1.39
C ASP A 34 -7.50 12.97 -2.74
N ALA A 35 -6.25 12.86 -3.19
CA ALA A 35 -5.77 13.47 -4.42
C ALA A 35 -6.59 13.06 -5.67
N PRO A 36 -6.97 11.79 -5.91
CA PRO A 36 -7.75 11.39 -7.09
C PRO A 36 -9.14 11.99 -7.16
N ARG A 37 -9.70 12.48 -6.06
CA ARG A 37 -11.00 13.16 -6.08
C ARG A 37 -11.02 14.40 -6.96
N SER A 38 -9.85 14.97 -7.23
CA SER A 38 -9.68 16.11 -8.14
C SER A 38 -9.50 15.69 -9.60
N TYR A 39 -9.22 14.42 -9.85
CA TYR A 39 -8.99 13.86 -11.18
C TYR A 39 -9.97 12.71 -11.37
N SER A 40 -10.97 12.85 -12.19
CA SER A 40 -12.13 11.95 -12.36
C SER A 40 -11.81 10.53 -12.88
N TYR A 41 -10.74 9.90 -12.39
CA TYR A 41 -10.38 8.52 -12.77
C TYR A 41 -10.94 7.45 -11.84
N SER A 42 -11.65 7.83 -10.77
CA SER A 42 -12.29 6.88 -9.87
C SER A 42 -13.79 7.13 -9.80
N ASP A 43 -14.56 6.04 -9.74
CA ASP A 43 -15.97 6.10 -9.40
C ASP A 43 -16.12 6.85 -8.05
N PRO A 44 -16.88 7.96 -7.99
CA PRO A 44 -17.07 8.73 -6.76
C PRO A 44 -17.74 7.94 -5.63
N TYR A 45 -18.20 6.72 -5.90
CA TYR A 45 -18.83 5.83 -4.93
C TYR A 45 -17.91 4.71 -4.42
N GLY A 46 -16.60 4.73 -4.74
CA GLY A 46 -15.62 3.78 -4.22
C GLY A 46 -15.82 2.33 -4.67
N ARG A 47 -16.56 2.11 -5.76
CA ARG A 47 -16.67 0.78 -6.36
C ARG A 47 -15.33 0.41 -6.96
N GLN A 48 -14.91 -0.87 -6.81
CA GLN A 48 -13.82 -1.41 -7.59
C GLN A 48 -14.17 -1.25 -9.07
N VAL A 49 -13.54 -0.28 -9.71
CA VAL A 49 -13.56 -0.20 -11.16
C VAL A 49 -12.56 -1.27 -11.61
N GLU A 50 -13.00 -2.24 -12.36
CA GLU A 50 -12.08 -3.07 -13.13
C GLU A 50 -11.17 -2.10 -13.88
N ALA A 51 -9.87 -2.22 -13.67
CA ALA A 51 -8.94 -1.29 -14.28
C ALA A 51 -9.04 -1.44 -15.80
N GLU A 52 -9.79 -0.55 -16.43
CA GLU A 52 -9.87 -0.49 -17.90
C GLU A 52 -8.48 -0.16 -18.49
N GLY A 53 -7.52 0.18 -17.61
CA GLY A 53 -6.21 0.65 -18.00
C GLY A 53 -6.25 2.12 -18.42
N PHE A 54 -5.11 2.61 -18.80
CA PHE A 54 -4.98 3.93 -19.45
C PHE A 54 -3.95 3.83 -20.57
N PHE A 55 -4.19 4.61 -21.63
CA PHE A 55 -3.25 4.66 -22.74
C PHE A 55 -2.05 5.53 -22.37
N ASP A 56 -0.87 4.94 -22.39
CA ASP A 56 0.39 5.64 -22.20
C ASP A 56 0.98 6.04 -23.55
N ILE A 57 1.17 7.34 -23.75
CA ILE A 57 1.68 7.90 -25.00
C ILE A 57 3.14 7.50 -25.24
N ASP A 58 3.93 7.47 -24.16
CA ASP A 58 5.37 7.16 -24.25
C ASP A 58 5.60 5.66 -24.48
N ALA A 59 4.81 4.81 -23.84
CA ALA A 59 4.85 3.36 -24.03
C ALA A 59 4.11 2.92 -25.31
N GLY A 60 3.22 3.76 -25.86
CA GLY A 60 2.44 3.46 -27.05
C GLY A 60 1.43 2.35 -26.88
N GLY A 61 0.88 2.17 -25.65
CA GLY A 61 -0.06 1.10 -25.35
C GLY A 61 -0.84 1.29 -24.07
N ASP A 62 -1.80 0.38 -23.82
CA ASP A 62 -2.60 0.37 -22.61
C ASP A 62 -1.77 -0.17 -21.43
N LEU A 63 -1.67 0.60 -20.35
CA LEU A 63 -1.08 0.18 -19.07
C LEU A 63 -2.17 -0.23 -18.09
N LEU A 64 -1.83 -1.14 -17.19
CA LEU A 64 -2.67 -1.65 -16.09
C LEU A 64 -4.00 -2.30 -16.52
N LYS A 65 -4.18 -2.58 -17.81
CA LYS A 65 -5.38 -3.27 -18.30
C LYS A 65 -5.49 -4.67 -17.71
N GLY A 66 -6.60 -4.95 -17.05
CA GLY A 66 -6.86 -6.23 -16.39
C GLY A 66 -6.11 -6.41 -15.05
N VAL A 67 -5.39 -5.40 -14.57
CA VAL A 67 -4.75 -5.42 -13.25
C VAL A 67 -5.75 -4.99 -12.18
N THR A 68 -5.97 -5.86 -11.21
CA THR A 68 -6.85 -5.55 -10.08
C THR A 68 -6.09 -4.91 -8.93
N MET A 69 -6.66 -3.86 -8.34
CA MET A 69 -6.04 -3.11 -7.25
C MET A 69 -6.98 -3.06 -6.05
N ALA A 70 -6.43 -3.19 -4.85
CA ALA A 70 -7.20 -3.07 -3.61
C ALA A 70 -6.53 -2.10 -2.64
N ASP A 71 -7.32 -1.21 -2.04
CA ASP A 71 -6.89 -0.42 -0.89
C ASP A 71 -7.18 -1.18 0.40
N CYS A 72 -6.13 -1.56 1.11
CA CYS A 72 -6.22 -2.30 2.37
C CYS A 72 -6.37 -1.38 3.60
N GLY A 73 -6.51 -0.09 3.39
CA GLY A 73 -6.60 0.90 4.45
C GLY A 73 -5.26 1.19 5.12
N ASN A 74 -5.32 1.84 6.27
CA ASN A 74 -4.15 2.16 7.09
C ASN A 74 -3.94 1.09 8.17
N ILE A 75 -2.68 0.76 8.47
CA ILE A 75 -2.39 0.06 9.73
C ILE A 75 -2.70 0.97 10.91
N THR A 76 -3.10 0.38 12.03
CA THR A 76 -3.29 1.14 13.27
C THR A 76 -1.95 1.44 13.91
N VAL A 77 -1.55 2.70 13.92
CA VAL A 77 -0.32 3.18 14.57
C VAL A 77 -0.61 3.58 16.01
N VAL A 78 0.17 3.03 16.95
CA VAL A 78 0.16 3.41 18.37
C VAL A 78 1.37 4.29 18.64
N PRO A 79 1.22 5.55 19.07
CA PRO A 79 2.33 6.50 19.16
C PRO A 79 3.48 6.07 20.07
N SER A 80 3.22 5.29 21.10
CA SER A 80 4.23 4.83 22.08
C SER A 80 4.81 3.44 21.81
N ASP A 81 4.40 2.80 20.70
CA ASP A 81 4.77 1.40 20.41
C ASP A 81 5.46 1.29 19.04
N GLY A 82 6.69 1.74 18.94
CA GLY A 82 7.45 1.73 17.69
C GLY A 82 7.62 0.33 17.11
N MET A 83 8.03 -0.63 17.93
CA MET A 83 8.26 -2.02 17.48
C MET A 83 6.96 -2.73 17.12
N GLY A 84 5.92 -2.56 17.92
CA GLY A 84 4.61 -3.14 17.60
C GLY A 84 3.99 -2.57 16.29
N ASN A 85 4.24 -1.30 15.99
CA ASN A 85 3.85 -0.73 14.70
C ASN A 85 4.61 -1.38 13.54
N PHE A 86 5.92 -1.64 13.71
CA PHE A 86 6.72 -2.35 12.73
C PHE A 86 6.25 -3.80 12.52
N ASP A 87 5.87 -4.47 13.60
CA ASP A 87 5.34 -5.84 13.50
C ASP A 87 4.00 -5.88 12.76
N LYS A 88 3.11 -4.92 13.02
CA LYS A 88 1.83 -4.78 12.28
C LYS A 88 2.07 -4.57 10.78
N LEU A 89 3.02 -3.70 10.41
CA LEU A 89 3.35 -3.49 9.01
C LEU A 89 3.95 -4.75 8.37
N THR A 90 4.87 -5.41 9.07
CA THR A 90 5.46 -6.69 8.61
C THR A 90 4.39 -7.73 8.34
N GLU A 91 3.42 -7.87 9.24
CA GLU A 91 2.30 -8.80 9.09
C GLU A 91 1.36 -8.40 7.93
N ALA A 92 1.07 -7.10 7.79
CA ALA A 92 0.21 -6.60 6.71
C ALA A 92 0.81 -6.87 5.34
N VAL A 93 2.10 -6.56 5.16
CA VAL A 93 2.84 -6.86 3.93
C VAL A 93 2.90 -8.37 3.68
N GLY A 94 3.19 -9.14 4.72
CA GLY A 94 3.22 -10.60 4.61
C GLY A 94 1.91 -11.19 4.13
N LYS A 95 0.78 -10.74 4.67
CA LYS A 95 -0.55 -11.18 4.23
C LYS A 95 -0.84 -10.84 2.77
N ALA A 96 -0.40 -9.68 2.28
CA ALA A 96 -0.53 -9.32 0.87
C ALA A 96 0.28 -10.28 -0.02
N VAL A 97 1.54 -10.54 0.34
CA VAL A 97 2.43 -11.46 -0.38
C VAL A 97 1.89 -12.89 -0.38
N GLU A 98 1.39 -13.39 0.76
CA GLU A 98 0.77 -14.73 0.87
C GLU A 98 -0.45 -14.89 -0.03
N LYS A 99 -1.17 -13.80 -0.30
CA LYS A 99 -2.31 -13.77 -1.23
C LYS A 99 -1.91 -13.58 -2.70
N GLY A 100 -0.61 -13.48 -2.98
CA GLY A 100 -0.09 -13.27 -4.33
C GLY A 100 -0.16 -11.83 -4.82
N ALA A 101 -0.54 -10.88 -3.96
CA ALA A 101 -0.59 -9.48 -4.32
C ALA A 101 0.77 -8.79 -4.17
N LEU A 102 1.07 -7.84 -5.06
CA LEU A 102 2.19 -6.93 -4.92
C LEU A 102 1.85 -5.85 -3.87
N PRO A 103 2.52 -5.80 -2.71
CA PRO A 103 2.26 -4.76 -1.73
C PRO A 103 2.86 -3.42 -2.15
N VAL A 104 2.03 -2.39 -2.19
CA VAL A 104 2.44 -1.00 -2.35
C VAL A 104 2.23 -0.30 -1.01
N VAL A 105 3.32 -0.05 -0.31
CA VAL A 105 3.31 0.59 1.01
C VAL A 105 3.38 2.10 0.85
N VAL A 106 2.33 2.78 1.28
CA VAL A 106 2.22 4.23 1.23
C VAL A 106 2.42 4.77 2.65
N GLY A 107 3.53 5.41 2.87
CA GLY A 107 3.86 5.91 4.19
C GLY A 107 3.83 7.41 4.27
N GLY A 108 4.28 7.79 5.26
CA GLY A 108 4.97 7.93 6.47
C GLY A 108 6.44 8.22 6.20
N ASP A 109 7.20 8.18 7.25
CA ASP A 109 8.64 8.39 7.14
C ASP A 109 9.37 7.12 6.63
N HIS A 110 10.68 7.26 6.38
CA HIS A 110 11.47 6.17 5.77
C HIS A 110 11.74 4.98 6.70
N ALA A 111 11.45 5.08 8.00
CA ALA A 111 11.61 3.96 8.94
C ALA A 111 10.70 2.78 8.60
N ILE A 112 9.61 3.01 7.88
CA ILE A 112 8.69 1.95 7.44
C ILE A 112 9.30 0.99 6.41
N THR A 113 10.39 1.34 5.76
CA THR A 113 11.06 0.48 4.77
C THR A 113 11.54 -0.83 5.39
N PHE A 114 12.13 -0.78 6.57
CA PHE A 114 12.62 -1.97 7.26
C PHE A 114 11.52 -3.02 7.52
N PRO A 115 10.39 -2.69 8.19
CA PRO A 115 9.33 -3.66 8.43
C PRO A 115 8.63 -4.12 7.14
N ALA A 116 8.55 -3.27 6.11
CA ALA A 116 7.99 -3.67 4.81
C ALA A 116 8.84 -4.75 4.13
N VAL A 117 10.16 -4.53 4.02
CA VAL A 117 11.10 -5.52 3.46
C VAL A 117 11.13 -6.81 4.30
N ARG A 118 11.07 -6.68 5.62
CA ARG A 118 10.98 -7.83 6.54
C ARG A 118 9.73 -8.68 6.25
N GLY A 119 8.59 -8.06 5.97
CA GLY A 119 7.35 -8.74 5.59
C GLY A 119 7.48 -9.49 4.28
N MET A 120 8.05 -8.87 3.27
CA MET A 120 8.31 -9.53 1.97
C MET A 120 9.24 -10.74 2.12
N LYS A 121 10.35 -10.61 2.85
CA LYS A 121 11.31 -11.70 3.04
C LYS A 121 10.73 -12.86 3.84
N LYS A 122 10.00 -12.57 4.92
CA LYS A 122 9.45 -13.59 5.82
C LYS A 122 8.43 -14.48 5.13
N PHE A 123 7.61 -13.91 4.24
CA PHE A 123 6.48 -14.59 3.62
C PHE A 123 6.73 -14.97 2.15
N GLY A 124 7.59 -14.22 1.43
CA GLY A 124 7.94 -14.52 0.05
C GLY A 124 8.80 -15.79 -0.12
N SER A 125 9.52 -16.20 0.92
CA SER A 125 10.32 -17.43 0.90
C SER A 125 9.50 -18.74 0.96
N SER A 126 8.21 -18.64 1.24
CA SER A 126 7.30 -19.80 1.31
C SER A 126 6.72 -20.18 -0.05
N SER A 127 6.83 -19.33 -1.05
CA SER A 127 6.45 -19.61 -2.43
C SER A 127 7.70 -19.98 -3.22
N GLY A 128 8.18 -21.18 -3.02
CA GLY A 128 9.20 -21.79 -3.86
C GLY A 128 8.71 -21.87 -5.32
N ARG A 129 9.22 -20.97 -6.13
CA ARG A 129 9.34 -21.10 -7.58
C ARG A 129 10.63 -20.44 -8.01
#